data_f864371f0991f4384cd23da3a4a159f6
#
_entry.id   f864371f0991f4384cd23da3a4a159f6
#
_cell.length_a   1.000
_cell.length_b   1.000
_cell.length_c   1.000
_cell.angle_alpha   90.00
_cell.angle_beta   90.00
_cell.angle_gamma   90.00
#
_symmetry.space_group_name_H-M   'P 1'
#
loop_
_entity.id
_entity.type
_entity.pdbx_description
1 polymer ?
#
loop_
_entity_poly.entity_id
_entity_poly.type
_entity_poly.pdbx_seq_one_letter_code
_entity_poly.pdbx_strand_id
1 'polypeptide(L)'
;MNPSLRPNHFVAGPNSGPGKITVPPYVWMAKNPRTAAGTTTSRMVSVFHIGPQLCGHPGFVHGGLLTVMFDEAFARCVSTSFRSGLGMTANLNVDFRKPALPDRLYVLRAETVKVEGRKAWVEGTLTSLPPVGDASEPVMVAEGKALFVEPKFAEVCCK
;
A
#
# COMPACT_ATOMS: atom_id res chain seq x y z
N MET A 1 -9.47 11.24 -1.75
CA MET A 1 -9.29 11.24 -3.23
C MET A 1 -10.43 12.04 -3.85
N ASN A 2 -10.13 12.85 -4.87
CA ASN A 2 -11.16 13.58 -5.63
C ASN A 2 -12.11 12.57 -6.30
N PRO A 3 -13.45 12.69 -6.12
CA PRO A 3 -14.43 11.76 -6.70
C PRO A 3 -14.34 11.61 -8.21
N SER A 4 -13.96 12.65 -8.94
CA SER A 4 -13.80 12.62 -10.41
C SER A 4 -12.67 11.73 -10.90
N LEU A 5 -11.65 11.47 -10.06
CA LEU A 5 -10.50 10.62 -10.39
C LEU A 5 -10.74 9.15 -10.04
N ARG A 6 -11.75 8.88 -9.22
CA ARG A 6 -12.03 7.52 -8.71
C ARG A 6 -12.27 6.48 -9.80
N PRO A 7 -13.04 6.74 -10.86
CA PRO A 7 -13.29 5.73 -11.92
C PRO A 7 -12.00 5.25 -12.61
N ASN A 8 -11.00 6.12 -12.71
CA ASN A 8 -9.73 5.84 -13.38
C ASN A 8 -8.63 5.35 -12.41
N HIS A 9 -8.93 5.23 -11.12
CA HIS A 9 -7.97 4.77 -10.13
C HIS A 9 -8.09 3.25 -9.96
N PHE A 10 -7.01 2.51 -10.23
CA PHE A 10 -7.03 1.05 -10.30
C PHE A 10 -7.61 0.36 -9.06
N VAL A 11 -7.24 0.79 -7.86
CA VAL A 11 -7.74 0.22 -6.59
C VAL A 11 -9.13 0.77 -6.26
N ALA A 12 -9.31 2.09 -6.28
CA ALA A 12 -10.55 2.74 -5.83
C ALA A 12 -11.67 2.74 -6.87
N GLY A 13 -11.37 2.43 -8.12
CA GLY A 13 -12.32 2.27 -9.23
C GLY A 13 -12.68 0.80 -9.46
N PRO A 14 -12.14 0.15 -10.50
CA PRO A 14 -12.56 -1.18 -10.94
C PRO A 14 -12.38 -2.28 -9.88
N ASN A 15 -11.44 -2.14 -8.95
CA ASN A 15 -11.21 -3.12 -7.89
C ASN A 15 -11.92 -2.81 -6.56
N SER A 16 -12.82 -1.82 -6.53
CA SER A 16 -13.62 -1.52 -5.34
C SER A 16 -15.08 -1.91 -5.50
N GLY A 17 -15.75 -2.20 -4.40
CA GLY A 17 -17.17 -2.55 -4.33
C GLY A 17 -17.46 -3.93 -3.76
N PRO A 18 -18.72 -4.36 -3.76
CA PRO A 18 -19.14 -5.66 -3.23
C PRO A 18 -18.36 -6.81 -3.87
N GLY A 19 -17.86 -7.72 -3.04
CA GLY A 19 -17.08 -8.87 -3.48
C GLY A 19 -15.62 -8.57 -3.91
N LYS A 20 -15.20 -7.31 -3.88
CA LYS A 20 -13.85 -6.82 -4.23
C LYS A 20 -13.18 -6.18 -3.02
N ILE A 21 -12.51 -5.04 -3.17
CA ILE A 21 -12.19 -4.17 -2.01
C ILE A 21 -13.50 -3.57 -1.57
N THR A 22 -14.14 -4.18 -0.57
CA THR A 22 -15.56 -3.98 -0.26
C THR A 22 -15.86 -2.55 0.20
N VAL A 23 -14.95 -1.98 0.98
CA VAL A 23 -14.99 -0.59 1.43
C VAL A 23 -13.65 0.08 1.18
N PRO A 24 -13.62 1.41 1.04
CA PRO A 24 -12.34 2.12 0.94
C PRO A 24 -11.42 1.78 2.10
N PRO A 25 -10.11 1.55 1.86
CA PRO A 25 -9.16 1.28 2.92
C PRO A 25 -9.15 2.37 3.99
N TYR A 26 -9.19 1.99 5.26
CA TYR A 26 -8.92 2.89 6.37
C TYR A 26 -7.41 3.07 6.49
N VAL A 27 -6.95 4.32 6.47
CA VAL A 27 -5.52 4.64 6.43
C VAL A 27 -5.17 5.58 7.57
N TRP A 28 -4.16 5.22 8.34
CA TRP A 28 -3.51 6.07 9.34
C TRP A 28 -2.07 6.29 8.92
N MET A 29 -1.63 7.55 8.98
CA MET A 29 -0.27 7.93 8.62
C MET A 29 0.32 8.81 9.71
N ALA A 30 1.51 8.46 10.16
CA ALA A 30 2.33 9.27 11.05
C ALA A 30 3.59 9.73 10.31
N LYS A 31 3.85 11.03 10.36
CA LYS A 31 5.10 11.61 9.85
C LYS A 31 6.11 11.66 10.98
N ASN A 32 7.32 11.16 10.71
CA ASN A 32 8.43 11.36 11.62
C ASN A 32 8.97 12.79 11.45
N PRO A 33 9.45 13.44 12.52
CA PRO A 33 10.09 14.73 12.42
C PRO A 33 11.22 14.72 11.39
N ARG A 34 11.49 15.88 10.80
CA ARG A 34 12.64 16.05 9.90
C ARG A 34 13.90 15.55 10.59
N THR A 35 14.63 14.68 9.93
CA THR A 35 15.97 14.28 10.37
C THR A 35 16.93 15.47 10.29
N ALA A 36 18.11 15.38 10.91
CA ALA A 36 19.17 16.38 10.78
C ALA A 36 19.57 16.66 9.33
N ALA A 37 19.33 15.69 8.42
CA ALA A 37 19.53 15.82 6.96
C ALA A 37 18.35 16.51 6.25
N GLY A 38 17.33 17.02 6.98
CA GLY A 38 16.18 17.73 6.42
C GLY A 38 15.16 16.83 5.71
N THR A 39 15.28 15.50 5.81
CA THR A 39 14.37 14.53 5.19
C THR A 39 13.22 14.17 6.13
N THR A 40 12.02 13.99 5.57
CA THR A 40 10.84 13.50 6.29
C THR A 40 10.61 12.04 5.93
N THR A 41 10.41 11.21 6.93
CA THR A 41 9.95 9.82 6.75
C THR A 41 8.55 9.65 7.31
N SER A 42 7.90 8.57 6.98
CA SER A 42 6.58 8.27 7.54
C SER A 42 6.36 6.79 7.78
N ARG A 43 5.39 6.52 8.64
CA ARG A 43 4.81 5.19 8.86
C ARG A 43 3.35 5.23 8.49
N MET A 44 2.86 4.14 7.93
CA MET A 44 1.48 4.01 7.52
C MET A 44 0.91 2.67 7.96
N VAL A 45 -0.35 2.68 8.37
CA VAL A 45 -1.17 1.47 8.56
C VAL A 45 -2.41 1.62 7.69
N SER A 46 -2.69 0.60 6.90
CA SER A 46 -3.91 0.51 6.08
C SER A 46 -4.67 -0.76 6.42
N VAL A 47 -5.98 -0.65 6.67
CA VAL A 47 -6.87 -1.78 6.91
C VAL A 47 -7.91 -1.83 5.81
N PHE A 48 -8.08 -2.99 5.18
CA PHE A 48 -9.01 -3.20 4.08
C PHE A 48 -9.53 -4.64 4.04
N HIS A 49 -10.68 -4.82 3.41
CA HIS A 49 -11.29 -6.14 3.18
C HIS A 49 -11.07 -6.56 1.73
N ILE A 50 -10.72 -7.83 1.51
CA ILE A 50 -10.62 -8.42 0.17
C ILE A 50 -11.69 -9.47 0.01
N GLY A 51 -12.61 -9.24 -0.93
CA GLY A 51 -13.69 -10.15 -1.25
C GLY A 51 -13.30 -11.22 -2.29
N PRO A 52 -14.21 -12.19 -2.56
CA PRO A 52 -13.92 -13.39 -3.35
C PRO A 52 -13.75 -13.14 -4.85
N GLN A 53 -14.21 -12.00 -5.39
CA GLN A 53 -14.04 -11.66 -6.81
C GLN A 53 -12.61 -11.26 -7.19
N LEU A 54 -11.71 -11.15 -6.21
CA LEU A 54 -10.31 -10.81 -6.41
C LEU A 54 -9.37 -12.01 -6.23
N CYS A 55 -9.90 -13.22 -6.39
CA CYS A 55 -9.14 -14.46 -6.39
C CYS A 55 -8.44 -14.70 -7.73
N GLY A 56 -7.23 -15.27 -7.68
CA GLY A 56 -6.50 -15.74 -8.85
C GLY A 56 -6.81 -17.24 -9.12
N HIS A 57 -6.92 -18.00 -8.04
CA HIS A 57 -7.43 -19.38 -8.04
C HIS A 57 -8.62 -19.47 -7.08
N PRO A 58 -9.55 -20.41 -7.26
CA PRO A 58 -10.66 -20.60 -6.34
C PRO A 58 -10.18 -20.68 -4.88
N GLY A 59 -10.68 -19.79 -4.04
CA GLY A 59 -10.35 -19.74 -2.62
C GLY A 59 -9.04 -19.02 -2.25
N PHE A 60 -8.29 -18.46 -3.23
CA PHE A 60 -7.03 -17.74 -2.95
C PHE A 60 -7.00 -16.39 -3.66
N VAL A 61 -6.73 -15.34 -2.90
CA VAL A 61 -6.56 -13.97 -3.42
C VAL A 61 -5.42 -13.93 -4.43
N HIS A 62 -5.62 -13.20 -5.53
CA HIS A 62 -4.63 -13.05 -6.58
C HIS A 62 -3.37 -12.33 -6.06
N GLY A 63 -2.18 -12.96 -6.23
CA GLY A 63 -0.91 -12.38 -5.77
C GLY A 63 -0.61 -11.01 -6.37
N GLY A 64 -0.95 -10.81 -7.65
CA GLY A 64 -0.84 -9.50 -8.31
C GLY A 64 -1.67 -8.42 -7.62
N LEU A 65 -2.85 -8.74 -7.06
CA LEU A 65 -3.61 -7.78 -6.27
C LEU A 65 -2.85 -7.39 -5.01
N LEU A 66 -2.26 -8.34 -4.29
CA LEU A 66 -1.47 -8.05 -3.10
C LEU A 66 -0.28 -7.13 -3.43
N THR A 67 0.37 -7.37 -4.57
CA THR A 67 1.45 -6.51 -5.10
C THR A 67 0.94 -5.09 -5.36
N VAL A 68 -0.22 -4.94 -5.98
CA VAL A 68 -0.87 -3.62 -6.19
C VAL A 68 -1.17 -2.93 -4.87
N MET A 69 -1.63 -3.65 -3.85
CA MET A 69 -1.90 -3.07 -2.53
C MET A 69 -0.62 -2.57 -1.85
N PHE A 70 0.50 -3.28 -2.02
CA PHE A 70 1.81 -2.79 -1.58
C PHE A 70 2.23 -1.53 -2.33
N ASP A 71 2.12 -1.53 -3.66
CA ASP A 71 2.50 -0.38 -4.48
C ASP A 71 1.73 0.89 -4.09
N GLU A 72 0.42 0.79 -3.98
CA GLU A 72 -0.48 1.88 -3.58
C GLU A 72 -0.15 2.42 -2.18
N ALA A 73 0.05 1.50 -1.22
CA ALA A 73 0.38 1.86 0.15
C ALA A 73 1.77 2.50 0.25
N PHE A 74 2.75 1.93 -0.43
CA PHE A 74 4.13 2.41 -0.44
C PHE A 74 4.25 3.77 -1.10
N ALA A 75 3.60 3.99 -2.26
CA ALA A 75 3.55 5.28 -2.93
C ALA A 75 3.00 6.37 -1.99
N ARG A 76 1.93 6.05 -1.28
CA ARG A 76 1.31 6.95 -0.30
C ARG A 76 2.22 7.20 0.91
N CYS A 77 2.89 6.17 1.41
CA CYS A 77 3.82 6.28 2.52
C CYS A 77 5.00 7.20 2.17
N VAL A 78 5.65 7.00 1.02
CA VAL A 78 6.82 7.79 0.62
C VAL A 78 6.47 9.20 0.13
N SER A 79 5.22 9.49 -0.19
CA SER A 79 4.80 10.81 -0.73
C SER A 79 5.25 11.99 0.13
N THR A 80 5.27 11.81 1.46
CA THR A 80 5.71 12.83 2.41
C THR A 80 7.21 13.12 2.37
N SER A 81 8.00 12.22 1.77
CA SER A 81 9.46 12.35 1.64
C SER A 81 9.86 13.15 0.42
N PHE A 82 8.94 13.37 -0.52
CA PHE A 82 9.17 14.09 -1.75
C PHE A 82 8.61 15.50 -1.71
N ARG A 83 9.31 16.44 -2.31
CA ARG A 83 8.90 17.85 -2.34
C ARG A 83 7.59 18.04 -3.13
N SER A 84 7.45 17.36 -4.25
CA SER A 84 6.22 17.37 -5.07
C SER A 84 5.08 16.53 -4.49
N GLY A 85 5.37 15.64 -3.51
CA GLY A 85 4.43 14.63 -3.04
C GLY A 85 4.22 13.47 -4.00
N LEU A 86 4.93 13.44 -5.16
CA LEU A 86 4.80 12.40 -6.18
C LEU A 86 6.04 11.53 -6.24
N GLY A 87 5.87 10.23 -6.03
CA GLY A 87 6.90 9.22 -6.24
C GLY A 87 6.46 8.22 -7.31
N MET A 88 7.37 7.89 -8.24
CA MET A 88 7.16 6.83 -9.22
C MET A 88 7.87 5.56 -8.75
N THR A 89 7.17 4.44 -8.83
CA THR A 89 7.72 3.13 -8.48
C THR A 89 8.84 2.76 -9.45
N ALA A 90 10.05 2.64 -8.95
CA ALA A 90 11.22 2.24 -9.75
C ALA A 90 11.55 0.76 -9.57
N ASN A 91 11.28 0.21 -8.39
CA ASN A 91 11.43 -1.20 -8.09
C ASN A 91 10.42 -1.57 -7.00
N LEU A 92 9.82 -2.75 -7.11
CA LEU A 92 8.97 -3.35 -6.09
C LEU A 92 9.27 -4.84 -6.04
N ASN A 93 9.62 -5.32 -4.87
CA ASN A 93 9.81 -6.72 -4.56
C ASN A 93 8.80 -7.14 -3.50
N VAL A 94 8.11 -8.25 -3.71
CA VAL A 94 7.13 -8.81 -2.77
C VAL A 94 7.41 -10.29 -2.57
N ASP A 95 7.66 -10.65 -1.32
CA ASP A 95 7.84 -12.03 -0.88
C ASP A 95 6.53 -12.56 -0.29
N PHE A 96 5.93 -13.53 -0.95
CA PHE A 96 4.72 -14.21 -0.48
C PHE A 96 5.08 -15.30 0.51
N ARG A 97 4.58 -15.20 1.74
CA ARG A 97 4.90 -16.11 2.85
C ARG A 97 3.85 -17.18 3.04
N LYS A 98 2.57 -16.81 2.88
CA LYS A 98 1.43 -17.73 3.01
C LYS A 98 0.32 -17.35 2.03
N PRO A 99 -0.55 -18.31 1.63
CA PRO A 99 -1.72 -18.00 0.82
C PRO A 99 -2.64 -16.99 1.53
N ALA A 100 -3.12 -16.02 0.77
CA ALA A 100 -4.11 -15.04 1.23
C ALA A 100 -5.52 -15.55 0.90
N LEU A 101 -6.41 -15.57 1.89
CA LEU A 101 -7.78 -16.05 1.74
C LEU A 101 -8.75 -14.88 1.48
N PRO A 102 -9.77 -15.05 0.64
CA PRO A 102 -10.81 -14.04 0.48
C PRO A 102 -11.68 -13.92 1.74
N ASP A 103 -12.53 -12.91 1.77
CA ASP A 103 -13.44 -12.57 2.87
C ASP A 103 -12.73 -12.41 4.21
N ARG A 104 -11.60 -11.71 4.16
CA ARG A 104 -10.77 -11.37 5.33
C ARG A 104 -10.44 -9.89 5.35
N LEU A 105 -10.22 -9.40 6.56
CA LEU A 105 -9.57 -8.12 6.79
C LEU A 105 -8.05 -8.31 6.73
N TYR A 106 -7.40 -7.35 6.10
CA TYR A 106 -5.95 -7.28 5.96
C TYR A 106 -5.43 -6.00 6.57
N VAL A 107 -4.29 -6.10 7.23
CA VAL A 107 -3.54 -4.97 7.76
C VAL A 107 -2.21 -4.88 7.02
N LEU A 108 -2.03 -3.79 6.27
CA LEU A 108 -0.77 -3.46 5.63
C LEU A 108 -0.07 -2.38 6.46
N ARG A 109 1.17 -2.66 6.87
CA ARG A 109 2.05 -1.69 7.54
C ARG A 109 3.18 -1.33 6.61
N ALA A 110 3.48 -0.05 6.51
CA ALA A 110 4.58 0.46 5.68
C ALA A 110 5.38 1.50 6.45
N GLU A 111 6.69 1.53 6.20
CA GLU A 111 7.60 2.53 6.76
C GLU A 111 8.62 2.96 5.72
N THR A 112 8.83 4.28 5.59
CA THR A 112 9.93 4.82 4.81
C THR A 112 11.22 4.65 5.60
N VAL A 113 12.10 3.77 5.11
CA VAL A 113 13.34 3.38 5.82
C VAL A 113 14.53 4.23 5.46
N LYS A 114 14.54 4.83 4.25
CA LYS A 114 15.65 5.65 3.77
C LYS A 114 15.17 6.68 2.75
N VAL A 115 15.78 7.86 2.76
CA VAL A 115 15.57 8.91 1.76
C VAL A 115 16.93 9.49 1.37
N GLU A 116 17.22 9.53 0.06
CA GLU A 116 18.42 10.13 -0.51
C GLU A 116 18.07 10.94 -1.76
N GLY A 117 18.11 12.27 -1.65
CA GLY A 117 17.74 13.16 -2.75
C GLY A 117 16.33 12.89 -3.24
N ARG A 118 16.19 12.45 -4.50
CA ARG A 118 14.92 12.10 -5.14
C ARG A 118 14.52 10.63 -4.98
N LYS A 119 15.21 9.87 -4.14
CA LYS A 119 14.97 8.44 -3.92
C LYS A 119 14.46 8.19 -2.51
N ALA A 120 13.45 7.34 -2.37
CA ALA A 120 12.95 6.87 -1.08
C ALA A 120 12.76 5.36 -1.12
N TRP A 121 13.22 4.68 -0.08
CA TRP A 121 13.04 3.26 0.13
C TRP A 121 11.98 3.04 1.20
N VAL A 122 11.10 2.09 0.95
CA VAL A 122 10.01 1.73 1.83
C VAL A 122 9.96 0.22 2.00
N GLU A 123 9.63 -0.21 3.20
CA GLU A 123 9.40 -1.61 3.53
C GLU A 123 8.05 -1.77 4.21
N GLY A 124 7.48 -2.96 4.15
CA GLY A 124 6.20 -3.22 4.79
C GLY A 124 5.80 -4.68 4.83
N THR A 125 4.76 -4.93 5.61
CA THR A 125 4.19 -6.27 5.81
C THR A 125 2.68 -6.26 5.60
N LEU A 126 2.15 -7.36 5.10
CA LEU A 126 0.72 -7.60 4.95
C LEU A 126 0.31 -8.78 5.83
N THR A 127 -0.63 -8.54 6.71
CA THR A 127 -1.14 -9.52 7.67
C THR A 127 -2.64 -9.73 7.43
N SER A 128 -3.07 -10.99 7.34
CA SER A 128 -4.48 -11.38 7.34
C SER A 128 -4.96 -11.50 8.78
N LEU A 129 -6.11 -10.90 9.09
CA LEU A 129 -6.76 -11.07 10.39
C LEU A 129 -7.70 -12.29 10.36
N PRO A 130 -7.85 -13.00 11.49
CA PRO A 130 -8.84 -14.06 11.60
C PRO A 130 -10.26 -13.51 11.46
N PRO A 131 -11.25 -14.37 11.18
CA PRO A 131 -12.66 -13.99 11.22
C PRO A 131 -13.06 -13.44 12.58
N VAL A 132 -14.08 -12.58 12.61
CA VAL A 132 -14.64 -12.08 13.87
C VAL A 132 -15.13 -13.26 14.72
N GLY A 133 -14.66 -13.33 15.94
CA GLY A 133 -14.99 -14.42 16.89
C GLY A 133 -14.05 -15.62 16.84
N ASP A 134 -13.10 -15.65 15.90
CA ASP A 134 -12.04 -16.65 15.85
C ASP A 134 -10.83 -16.16 16.67
N ALA A 135 -10.39 -16.96 17.64
CA ALA A 135 -9.24 -16.65 18.50
C ALA A 135 -7.88 -17.01 17.89
N SER A 136 -7.84 -17.40 16.61
CA SER A 136 -6.58 -17.70 15.94
C SER A 136 -5.72 -16.44 15.77
N GLU A 137 -4.39 -16.64 15.68
CA GLU A 137 -3.44 -15.54 15.53
C GLU A 137 -3.49 -14.95 14.11
N PRO A 138 -3.26 -13.63 13.96
CA PRO A 138 -3.07 -13.01 12.67
C PRO A 138 -1.92 -13.65 11.88
N VAL A 139 -2.09 -13.78 10.56
CA VAL A 139 -1.14 -14.48 9.69
C VAL A 139 -0.45 -13.49 8.77
N MET A 140 0.87 -13.37 8.85
CA MET A 140 1.65 -12.62 7.87
C MET A 140 1.63 -13.36 6.52
N VAL A 141 1.02 -12.76 5.50
CA VAL A 141 0.85 -13.36 4.18
C VAL A 141 1.90 -12.91 3.17
N ALA A 142 2.41 -11.70 3.33
CA ALA A 142 3.45 -11.17 2.45
C ALA A 142 4.25 -10.05 3.14
N GLU A 143 5.45 -9.81 2.64
CA GLU A 143 6.26 -8.65 2.95
C GLU A 143 6.79 -8.03 1.67
N GLY A 144 7.05 -6.72 1.68
CA GLY A 144 7.47 -6.00 0.49
C GLY A 144 8.52 -4.95 0.77
N LYS A 145 9.31 -4.66 -0.27
CA LYS A 145 10.31 -3.59 -0.30
C LYS A 145 10.23 -2.88 -1.63
N ALA A 146 10.36 -1.56 -1.62
CA ALA A 146 10.34 -0.80 -2.86
C ALA A 146 11.27 0.39 -2.84
N LEU A 147 11.67 0.79 -4.05
CA LEU A 147 12.34 2.05 -4.35
C LEU A 147 11.37 2.94 -5.14
N PHE A 148 11.15 4.13 -4.64
CA PHE A 148 10.43 5.19 -5.34
C PHE A 148 11.38 6.32 -5.72
N VAL A 149 11.09 6.97 -6.84
CA VAL A 149 11.88 8.09 -7.36
C VAL A 149 10.95 9.26 -7.66
N GLU A 150 11.27 10.42 -7.12
CA GLU A 150 10.60 11.67 -7.50
C GLU A 150 11.01 12.04 -8.93
N PRO A 151 10.06 12.09 -9.90
CA PRO A 151 10.40 12.40 -11.29
C PRO A 151 10.78 13.86 -11.45
N LYS A 152 11.69 14.16 -12.40
CA LYS A 152 12.12 15.55 -12.68
C LYS A 152 10.97 16.44 -13.16
N PHE A 153 9.97 15.86 -13.85
CA PHE A 153 8.81 16.61 -14.35
C PHE A 153 7.78 16.93 -13.25
N ALA A 154 7.88 16.33 -12.07
CA ALA A 154 6.91 16.58 -11.00
C ALA A 154 6.86 18.05 -10.55
N GLU A 155 7.94 18.79 -10.70
CA GLU A 155 8.00 20.23 -10.40
C GLU A 155 7.14 21.06 -11.38
N VAL A 156 6.82 20.54 -12.55
CA VAL A 156 6.06 21.22 -13.63
C VAL A 156 4.56 20.92 -13.52
N CYS A 157 4.18 19.73 -13.03
CA CYS A 157 2.79 19.28 -13.00
C CYS A 157 2.02 19.71 -11.74
N CYS A 158 2.68 20.27 -10.75
CA CYS A 158 2.09 20.65 -9.44
C CYS A 158 1.95 22.17 -9.25
N LYS A 159 1.93 22.94 -10.37
CA LYS A 159 1.63 24.38 -10.36
C LYS A 159 0.21 24.64 -10.80
#